data_89a82cb41efbe732f2f6b9578d891954
#
_entry.id   89a82cb41efbe732f2f6b9578d891954
#
_cell.length_a   1.000
_cell.length_b   1.000
_cell.length_c   1.000
_cell.angle_alpha   90.00
_cell.angle_beta   90.00
_cell.angle_gamma   90.00
#
_symmetry.space_group_name_H-M   'P 1'
#
loop_
_entity.id
_entity.type
_entity.pdbx_description
1 polymer ?
#
loop_
_entity_poly.entity_id
_entity_poly.type
_entity_poly.pdbx_seq_one_letter_code
_entity_poly.pdbx_strand_id
1 'polypeptide(L)'
;WVGIQHEMADPDRHIQFVFKSSTFGSISHSHGDQNAFCLAAFGEDLAVQSGYYVAFNSSMHRNWRRQTRSKNAILINGKGQYADKDKARAMAATGTILAAEQRDDHIYIHGDATAAYQSLSPEVTRAGREVYFVNGSYFVIVDSVDADAAVTIDWLLHANQPYDLGRTSFRMTGETAGFYGQVVWSEAGKPELSQVTGFPGVDPADYAGLPESTCLHATYPAARRHRIATLLVPYRRSEPRRIFNFMDDQGYDADLYFTDPDENTFKITLKKLAKS
;
A
#
# COMPACT_ATOMS: atom_id res chain seq x y z
N TRP A 1 -5.88 1.67 14.13
CA TRP A 1 -6.37 2.06 12.79
C TRP A 1 -6.47 3.57 12.73
N VAL A 2 -6.18 4.13 11.55
CA VAL A 2 -6.40 5.56 11.25
C VAL A 2 -7.31 5.63 10.04
N GLY A 3 -8.36 6.47 10.13
CA GLY A 3 -9.27 6.77 9.04
C GLY A 3 -9.12 8.23 8.63
N ILE A 4 -8.88 8.49 7.36
CA ILE A 4 -9.01 9.81 6.75
C ILE A 4 -10.39 9.87 6.10
N GLN A 5 -11.15 10.92 6.41
CA GLN A 5 -12.45 11.20 5.82
C GLN A 5 -12.43 12.65 5.33
N HIS A 6 -12.40 12.83 4.03
CA HIS A 6 -12.40 14.15 3.40
C HIS A 6 -13.72 14.37 2.66
N GLU A 7 -14.38 15.53 2.86
CA GLU A 7 -15.67 15.88 2.24
C GLU A 7 -16.79 14.84 2.53
N MET A 8 -16.84 14.30 3.75
CA MET A 8 -17.73 13.20 4.14
C MET A 8 -19.24 13.52 3.93
N ALA A 9 -19.63 14.80 3.92
CA ALA A 9 -21.02 15.21 3.71
C ALA A 9 -21.47 15.18 2.24
N ASP A 10 -20.52 15.06 1.31
CA ASP A 10 -20.78 15.05 -0.14
C ASP A 10 -20.25 13.75 -0.76
N PRO A 11 -21.11 12.76 -1.04
CA PRO A 11 -20.69 11.47 -1.60
C PRO A 11 -19.89 11.58 -2.90
N ASP A 12 -20.19 12.60 -3.71
CA ASP A 12 -19.51 12.83 -4.99
C ASP A 12 -18.10 13.40 -4.81
N ARG A 13 -17.77 13.91 -3.63
CA ARG A 13 -16.45 14.48 -3.28
C ARG A 13 -15.73 13.72 -2.19
N HIS A 14 -16.43 12.80 -1.56
CA HIS A 14 -15.90 12.03 -0.44
C HIS A 14 -14.69 11.19 -0.84
N ILE A 15 -13.61 11.31 -0.05
CA ILE A 15 -12.43 10.45 -0.11
C ILE A 15 -12.25 9.81 1.27
N GLN A 16 -12.23 8.48 1.29
CA GLN A 16 -11.97 7.69 2.48
C GLN A 16 -10.67 6.88 2.30
N PHE A 17 -9.77 7.02 3.27
CA PHE A 17 -8.57 6.19 3.34
C PHE A 17 -8.49 5.56 4.72
N VAL A 18 -8.31 4.24 4.78
CA VAL A 18 -8.19 3.50 6.03
C VAL A 18 -6.82 2.85 6.08
N PHE A 19 -6.05 3.15 7.12
CA PHE A 19 -4.75 2.57 7.39
C PHE A 19 -4.78 1.70 8.64
N LYS A 20 -4.19 0.51 8.55
CA LYS A 20 -4.18 -0.43 9.67
C LYS A 20 -2.76 -0.76 10.09
N SER A 21 -2.44 -0.45 11.34
CA SER A 21 -1.31 -1.01 12.07
C SER A 21 -1.70 -1.14 13.54
N SER A 22 -1.42 -2.27 14.18
CA SER A 22 -1.90 -2.52 15.54
C SER A 22 -1.04 -3.51 16.29
N THR A 23 -1.05 -3.40 17.62
CA THR A 23 -0.37 -4.31 18.55
C THR A 23 -1.06 -5.66 18.70
N PHE A 24 -2.16 -5.90 17.97
CA PHE A 24 -2.98 -7.11 18.13
C PHE A 24 -2.53 -8.26 17.22
N GLY A 25 -1.44 -8.30 16.59
CA GLY A 25 -0.98 -9.43 15.79
C GLY A 25 -1.98 -9.96 14.75
N SER A 26 -1.81 -11.21 14.32
CA SER A 26 -2.61 -11.88 13.28
C SER A 26 -3.41 -13.09 13.78
N ILE A 27 -3.80 -13.11 15.05
CA ILE A 27 -4.56 -14.21 15.66
C ILE A 27 -6.05 -14.16 15.30
N SER A 28 -6.74 -15.33 15.41
CA SER A 28 -8.18 -15.46 15.20
C SER A 28 -8.61 -14.94 13.83
N HIS A 29 -9.50 -13.97 13.78
CA HIS A 29 -9.98 -13.33 12.55
C HIS A 29 -9.06 -12.22 12.03
N SER A 30 -7.96 -11.90 12.73
CA SER A 30 -6.97 -10.92 12.27
C SER A 30 -6.12 -11.49 11.13
N HIS A 31 -5.57 -10.59 10.34
CA HIS A 31 -4.82 -10.89 9.13
C HIS A 31 -3.37 -10.45 9.25
N GLY A 32 -2.52 -10.91 8.35
CA GLY A 32 -1.17 -10.36 8.13
C GLY A 32 -1.26 -9.07 7.31
N ASP A 33 -1.74 -7.99 7.91
CA ASP A 33 -2.15 -6.75 7.25
C ASP A 33 -1.68 -5.47 7.97
N GLN A 34 -0.58 -5.58 8.73
CA GLN A 34 0.04 -4.40 9.33
C GLN A 34 0.57 -3.47 8.24
N ASN A 35 0.38 -2.16 8.40
CA ASN A 35 0.68 -1.13 7.41
C ASN A 35 -0.09 -1.28 6.07
N ALA A 36 -1.16 -2.07 6.03
CA ALA A 36 -2.04 -2.12 4.87
C ALA A 36 -3.03 -0.96 4.87
N PHE A 37 -3.56 -0.63 3.68
CA PHE A 37 -4.55 0.41 3.52
C PHE A 37 -5.67 0.00 2.55
N CYS A 38 -6.78 0.73 2.61
CA CYS A 38 -7.84 0.75 1.60
C CYS A 38 -8.15 2.20 1.23
N LEU A 39 -8.58 2.42 -0.01
CA LEU A 39 -8.98 3.72 -0.54
C LEU A 39 -10.33 3.58 -1.24
N ALA A 40 -11.28 4.39 -0.83
CA ALA A 40 -12.51 4.63 -1.57
C ALA A 40 -12.60 6.12 -1.89
N ALA A 41 -13.09 6.48 -3.06
CA ALA A 41 -13.29 7.87 -3.41
C ALA A 41 -14.44 8.01 -4.42
N PHE A 42 -15.20 9.10 -4.28
CA PHE A 42 -16.25 9.51 -5.21
C PHE A 42 -17.31 8.41 -5.42
N GLY A 43 -17.69 7.73 -4.32
CA GLY A 43 -18.69 6.67 -4.31
C GLY A 43 -18.20 5.30 -4.80
N GLU A 44 -16.89 5.10 -5.04
CA GLU A 44 -16.34 3.83 -5.54
C GLU A 44 -15.16 3.34 -4.71
N ASP A 45 -15.07 2.02 -4.52
CA ASP A 45 -13.93 1.34 -3.90
C ASP A 45 -12.78 1.23 -4.90
N LEU A 46 -11.69 1.94 -4.66
CA LEU A 46 -10.57 2.08 -5.59
C LEU A 46 -9.39 1.16 -5.26
N ALA A 47 -8.93 1.16 -4.00
CA ALA A 47 -7.92 0.22 -3.53
C ALA A 47 -8.51 -0.67 -2.45
N VAL A 48 -8.69 -1.95 -2.76
CA VAL A 48 -9.47 -2.88 -1.96
C VAL A 48 -8.61 -3.89 -1.21
N GLN A 49 -9.18 -4.52 -0.18
CA GLN A 49 -8.67 -5.76 0.36
C GLN A 49 -9.21 -6.92 -0.50
N SER A 50 -8.32 -7.73 -1.06
CA SER A 50 -8.70 -8.81 -1.99
C SER A 50 -9.29 -10.03 -1.27
N GLY A 51 -10.23 -10.69 -1.94
CA GLY A 51 -10.86 -11.94 -1.50
C GLY A 51 -12.07 -11.77 -0.58
N TYR A 52 -12.73 -12.89 -0.31
CA TYR A 52 -14.02 -12.96 0.36
C TYR A 52 -13.96 -13.76 1.67
N TYR A 53 -14.85 -13.45 2.59
CA TYR A 53 -15.06 -14.29 3.76
C TYR A 53 -16.21 -15.28 3.47
N VAL A 54 -15.89 -16.40 2.82
CA VAL A 54 -16.87 -17.44 2.46
C VAL A 54 -17.12 -18.40 3.61
N ALA A 55 -16.08 -18.87 4.29
CA ALA A 55 -16.18 -19.67 5.51
C ALA A 55 -14.86 -19.59 6.30
N PHE A 56 -14.96 -19.75 7.61
CA PHE A 56 -13.78 -19.93 8.47
C PHE A 56 -13.02 -21.18 8.04
N ASN A 57 -11.71 -21.05 7.89
CA ASN A 57 -10.81 -22.16 7.53
C ASN A 57 -10.96 -22.72 6.09
N SER A 58 -11.74 -22.06 5.20
CA SER A 58 -11.73 -22.34 3.77
C SER A 58 -10.35 -22.05 3.13
N SER A 59 -10.13 -22.49 1.91
CA SER A 59 -8.88 -22.17 1.19
C SER A 59 -8.77 -20.66 0.95
N MET A 60 -9.88 -19.99 0.60
CA MET A 60 -9.95 -18.52 0.48
C MET A 60 -9.55 -17.84 1.78
N HIS A 61 -10.06 -18.28 2.93
CA HIS A 61 -9.72 -17.70 4.22
C HIS A 61 -8.24 -17.90 4.58
N ARG A 62 -7.72 -19.14 4.52
CA ARG A 62 -6.36 -19.46 4.96
C ARG A 62 -5.28 -19.04 3.98
N ASN A 63 -5.49 -19.33 2.69
CA ASN A 63 -4.44 -19.21 1.69
C ASN A 63 -4.42 -17.85 1.03
N TRP A 64 -5.47 -17.04 1.18
CA TRP A 64 -5.59 -15.75 0.56
C TRP A 64 -5.95 -14.65 1.56
N ARG A 65 -7.19 -14.62 2.03
CA ARG A 65 -7.73 -13.47 2.76
C ARG A 65 -6.95 -13.08 4.02
N ARG A 66 -6.41 -14.05 4.77
CA ARG A 66 -5.56 -13.78 5.93
C ARG A 66 -4.12 -13.39 5.59
N GLN A 67 -3.68 -13.65 4.38
CA GLN A 67 -2.30 -13.48 3.97
C GLN A 67 -2.02 -12.05 3.49
N THR A 68 -0.80 -11.57 3.68
CA THR A 68 -0.36 -10.24 3.25
C THR A 68 -0.49 -10.05 1.74
N ARG A 69 -0.36 -11.12 0.95
CA ARG A 69 -0.51 -11.08 -0.51
C ARG A 69 -1.89 -10.67 -1.01
N SER A 70 -2.90 -10.63 -0.14
CA SER A 70 -4.25 -10.13 -0.44
C SER A 70 -4.48 -8.69 0.02
N LYS A 71 -3.42 -7.98 0.41
CA LYS A 71 -3.47 -6.64 1.01
C LYS A 71 -2.68 -5.63 0.18
N ASN A 72 -3.03 -4.35 0.34
CA ASN A 72 -2.25 -3.24 -0.16
C ASN A 72 -1.05 -3.01 0.79
N ALA A 73 -0.08 -3.88 0.71
CA ALA A 73 1.10 -3.97 1.58
C ALA A 73 2.32 -4.41 0.76
N ILE A 74 3.37 -4.86 1.41
CA ILE A 74 4.58 -5.36 0.73
C ILE A 74 4.81 -6.84 1.04
N LEU A 75 5.46 -7.54 0.09
CA LEU A 75 6.10 -8.82 0.36
C LEU A 75 7.63 -8.62 0.34
N ILE A 76 8.32 -9.34 1.20
CA ILE A 76 9.79 -9.34 1.32
C ILE A 76 10.28 -10.73 0.96
N ASN A 77 11.10 -10.86 -0.09
CA ASN A 77 11.51 -12.15 -0.66
C ASN A 77 10.30 -13.07 -0.97
N GLY A 78 9.20 -12.48 -1.49
CA GLY A 78 7.94 -13.18 -1.76
C GLY A 78 7.15 -13.62 -0.50
N LYS A 79 7.62 -13.28 0.70
CA LYS A 79 6.98 -13.63 1.97
C LYS A 79 6.24 -12.43 2.56
N GLY A 80 5.06 -12.69 3.13
CA GLY A 80 4.29 -11.70 3.87
C GLY A 80 4.61 -11.68 5.37
N GLN A 81 3.70 -11.11 6.11
CA GLN A 81 3.67 -11.14 7.57
C GLN A 81 3.16 -12.50 8.06
N TYR A 82 3.57 -12.92 9.24
CA TYR A 82 3.09 -14.20 9.77
C TYR A 82 1.58 -14.15 10.05
N ALA A 83 0.83 -15.08 9.47
CA ALA A 83 -0.62 -15.20 9.63
C ALA A 83 -1.08 -16.67 9.53
N ASP A 84 -0.46 -17.57 10.32
CA ASP A 84 -0.72 -19.01 10.31
C ASP A 84 -1.01 -19.53 11.74
N LYS A 85 -0.91 -20.84 11.93
CA LYS A 85 -1.46 -21.61 13.08
C LYS A 85 -0.70 -21.43 14.39
N ASP A 86 0.59 -21.10 14.37
CA ASP A 86 1.36 -20.87 15.58
C ASP A 86 0.87 -19.60 16.28
N LYS A 87 0.16 -19.80 17.39
CA LYS A 87 -0.47 -18.71 18.13
C LYS A 87 0.55 -17.71 18.69
N ALA A 88 1.69 -18.18 19.15
CA ALA A 88 2.72 -17.30 19.72
C ALA A 88 3.32 -16.40 18.63
N ARG A 89 3.66 -16.97 17.48
CA ARG A 89 4.14 -16.21 16.32
C ARG A 89 3.08 -15.25 15.77
N ALA A 90 1.83 -15.68 15.72
CA ALA A 90 0.72 -14.83 15.27
C ALA A 90 0.46 -13.66 16.22
N MET A 91 0.59 -13.87 17.53
CA MET A 91 0.50 -12.80 18.54
C MET A 91 1.68 -11.81 18.44
N ALA A 92 2.87 -12.29 18.10
CA ALA A 92 4.06 -11.46 17.95
C ALA A 92 4.09 -10.66 16.62
N ALA A 93 3.27 -11.04 15.61
CA ALA A 93 3.20 -10.38 14.31
C ALA A 93 2.43 -9.04 14.40
N THR A 94 2.95 -8.12 15.20
CA THR A 94 2.32 -6.83 15.54
C THR A 94 2.81 -5.70 14.65
N GLY A 95 2.07 -4.60 14.67
CA GLY A 95 2.48 -3.31 14.13
C GLY A 95 2.11 -2.18 15.09
N THR A 96 2.58 -0.99 14.82
CA THR A 96 2.35 0.20 15.65
C THR A 96 2.10 1.41 14.77
N ILE A 97 1.15 2.25 15.12
CA ILE A 97 1.00 3.59 14.56
C ILE A 97 1.91 4.51 15.38
N LEU A 98 2.96 5.02 14.72
CA LEU A 98 3.97 5.89 15.33
C LEU A 98 3.53 7.35 15.32
N ALA A 99 2.77 7.77 14.28
CA ALA A 99 2.19 9.10 14.17
C ALA A 99 0.88 9.06 13.39
N ALA A 100 -0.06 9.94 13.75
CA ALA A 100 -1.26 10.25 13.00
C ALA A 100 -1.59 11.72 13.29
N GLU A 101 -1.29 12.62 12.36
CA GLU A 101 -1.27 14.06 12.57
C GLU A 101 -1.97 14.78 11.43
N GLN A 102 -2.79 15.77 11.73
CA GLN A 102 -3.28 16.72 10.77
C GLN A 102 -2.39 17.97 10.82
N ARG A 103 -1.89 18.39 9.67
CA ARG A 103 -1.08 19.59 9.45
C ARG A 103 -1.80 20.53 8.49
N ASP A 104 -1.25 21.71 8.27
CA ASP A 104 -1.95 22.77 7.49
C ASP A 104 -2.24 22.34 6.04
N ASP A 105 -1.30 21.65 5.39
CA ASP A 105 -1.35 21.25 3.98
C ASP A 105 -1.53 19.74 3.76
N HIS A 106 -1.44 18.90 4.82
CA HIS A 106 -1.58 17.46 4.68
C HIS A 106 -1.97 16.75 5.98
N ILE A 107 -2.47 15.52 5.84
CA ILE A 107 -2.57 14.55 6.93
C ILE A 107 -1.41 13.58 6.81
N TYR A 108 -0.71 13.36 7.90
CA TYR A 108 0.44 12.46 8.00
C TYR A 108 0.11 11.24 8.85
N ILE A 109 0.44 10.05 8.35
CA ILE A 109 0.35 8.78 9.08
C ILE A 109 1.70 8.08 8.97
N HIS A 110 2.20 7.53 10.08
CA HIS A 110 3.39 6.68 10.08
C HIS A 110 3.11 5.40 10.86
N GLY A 111 3.30 4.25 10.21
CA GLY A 111 3.18 2.92 10.80
C GLY A 111 4.47 2.13 10.72
N ASP A 112 4.75 1.34 11.75
CA ASP A 112 5.80 0.33 11.79
C ASP A 112 5.19 -1.07 11.79
N ALA A 113 5.68 -1.97 10.94
CA ALA A 113 5.28 -3.36 10.81
C ALA A 113 6.47 -4.33 10.94
N THR A 114 7.60 -3.88 11.46
CA THR A 114 8.85 -4.65 11.54
C THR A 114 8.62 -6.01 12.20
N ALA A 115 8.01 -6.04 13.39
CA ALA A 115 7.74 -7.27 14.12
C ALA A 115 6.86 -8.26 13.34
N ALA A 116 5.95 -7.76 12.51
CA ALA A 116 5.06 -8.62 11.71
C ALA A 116 5.81 -9.38 10.60
N TYR A 117 6.87 -8.79 10.04
CA TYR A 117 7.69 -9.43 9.00
C TYR A 117 8.78 -10.33 9.56
N GLN A 118 9.39 -9.99 10.70
CA GLN A 118 10.55 -10.68 11.25
C GLN A 118 10.34 -12.18 11.50
N SER A 119 9.09 -12.61 11.73
CA SER A 119 8.78 -14.03 11.91
C SER A 119 9.04 -14.88 10.66
N LEU A 120 8.93 -14.33 9.45
CA LEU A 120 9.17 -15.02 8.17
C LEU A 120 10.42 -14.49 7.43
N SER A 121 10.89 -13.32 7.80
CA SER A 121 12.05 -12.62 7.23
C SER A 121 12.89 -12.03 8.38
N PRO A 122 13.64 -12.88 9.12
CA PRO A 122 14.37 -12.46 10.31
C PRO A 122 15.50 -11.44 10.02
N GLU A 123 15.92 -11.35 8.77
CA GLU A 123 16.87 -10.36 8.28
C GLU A 123 16.34 -8.93 8.27
N VAL A 124 15.02 -8.74 8.37
CA VAL A 124 14.40 -7.41 8.35
C VAL A 124 14.61 -6.69 9.70
N THR A 125 15.23 -5.51 9.64
CA THR A 125 15.47 -4.65 10.79
C THR A 125 14.50 -3.48 10.88
N ARG A 126 13.85 -3.12 9.75
CA ARG A 126 12.79 -2.10 9.68
C ARG A 126 11.83 -2.42 8.54
N ALA A 127 10.53 -2.21 8.78
CA ALA A 127 9.47 -2.21 7.78
C ALA A 127 8.43 -1.14 8.14
N GLY A 128 8.63 0.09 7.64
CA GLY A 128 7.80 1.25 7.90
C GLY A 128 7.02 1.70 6.67
N ARG A 129 5.88 2.36 6.89
CA ARG A 129 5.11 3.06 5.87
C ARG A 129 4.66 4.41 6.38
N GLU A 130 4.91 5.43 5.59
CA GLU A 130 4.42 6.77 5.79
C GLU A 130 3.38 7.08 4.70
N VAL A 131 2.32 7.79 5.08
CA VAL A 131 1.26 8.22 4.17
C VAL A 131 1.05 9.71 4.37
N TYR A 132 1.05 10.43 3.28
CA TYR A 132 0.74 11.86 3.20
C TYR A 132 -0.51 12.02 2.34
N PHE A 133 -1.59 12.55 2.91
CA PHE A 133 -2.77 12.98 2.16
C PHE A 133 -2.71 14.49 2.01
N VAL A 134 -2.44 14.95 0.81
CA VAL A 134 -2.03 16.32 0.54
C VAL A 134 -3.16 17.12 -0.09
N ASN A 135 -3.43 18.30 0.47
CA ASN A 135 -4.42 19.28 -0.01
C ASN A 135 -5.81 18.68 -0.31
N GLY A 136 -6.22 17.61 0.42
CA GLY A 136 -7.49 16.94 0.19
C GLY A 136 -7.62 16.27 -1.20
N SER A 137 -6.50 15.99 -1.90
CA SER A 137 -6.52 15.69 -3.32
C SER A 137 -5.76 14.40 -3.71
N TYR A 138 -4.60 14.14 -3.14
CA TYR A 138 -3.78 13.00 -3.52
C TYR A 138 -2.99 12.43 -2.34
N PHE A 139 -2.48 11.22 -2.52
CA PHE A 139 -1.67 10.52 -1.53
C PHE A 139 -0.25 10.34 -2.03
N VAL A 140 0.71 10.49 -1.12
CA VAL A 140 2.08 10.02 -1.30
C VAL A 140 2.32 8.95 -0.24
N ILE A 141 2.69 7.75 -0.67
CA ILE A 141 3.01 6.62 0.20
C ILE A 141 4.51 6.38 0.12
N VAL A 142 5.18 6.40 1.27
CA VAL A 142 6.61 6.13 1.38
C VAL A 142 6.82 4.85 2.17
N ASP A 143 7.32 3.81 1.50
CA ASP A 143 7.70 2.55 2.13
C ASP A 143 9.19 2.51 2.42
N SER A 144 9.53 2.03 3.60
CA SER A 144 10.90 1.92 4.10
C SER A 144 11.19 0.51 4.60
N VAL A 145 12.13 -0.19 3.97
CA VAL A 145 12.62 -1.49 4.44
C VAL A 145 14.13 -1.45 4.59
N ASP A 146 14.62 -1.83 5.76
CA ASP A 146 16.04 -2.09 6.02
C ASP A 146 16.22 -3.56 6.42
N ALA A 147 17.30 -4.19 5.94
CA ALA A 147 17.60 -5.58 6.23
C ALA A 147 19.12 -5.83 6.31
N ASP A 148 19.52 -6.84 7.10
CA ASP A 148 20.92 -7.26 7.26
C ASP A 148 21.46 -7.99 6.02
N ALA A 149 20.57 -8.52 5.17
CA ALA A 149 20.86 -9.12 3.88
C ALA A 149 20.10 -8.43 2.75
N ALA A 150 20.52 -8.61 1.50
CA ALA A 150 19.77 -8.10 0.35
C ALA A 150 18.45 -8.86 0.20
N VAL A 151 17.34 -8.13 0.11
CA VAL A 151 15.96 -8.65 -0.03
C VAL A 151 15.29 -8.03 -1.25
N THR A 152 14.42 -8.78 -1.92
CA THR A 152 13.51 -8.25 -2.94
C THR A 152 12.24 -7.71 -2.29
N ILE A 153 11.60 -6.73 -2.91
CA ILE A 153 10.31 -6.20 -2.48
C ILE A 153 9.29 -6.35 -3.61
N ASP A 154 8.10 -6.86 -3.28
CA ASP A 154 6.90 -6.72 -4.09
C ASP A 154 5.95 -5.76 -3.38
N TRP A 155 5.73 -4.60 -3.96
CA TRP A 155 4.73 -3.65 -3.52
C TRP A 155 3.39 -4.00 -4.18
N LEU A 156 2.34 -4.22 -3.39
CA LEU A 156 1.06 -4.75 -3.84
C LEU A 156 -0.04 -3.71 -3.77
N LEU A 157 -0.87 -3.65 -4.83
CA LEU A 157 -2.08 -2.84 -4.85
C LEU A 157 -3.22 -3.61 -5.53
N HIS A 158 -4.32 -3.81 -4.81
CA HIS A 158 -5.49 -4.54 -5.28
C HIS A 158 -6.60 -3.60 -5.70
N ALA A 159 -7.25 -3.91 -6.81
CA ALA A 159 -8.44 -3.22 -7.30
C ALA A 159 -9.47 -4.20 -7.88
N ASN A 160 -10.71 -3.75 -8.06
CA ASN A 160 -11.78 -4.54 -8.67
C ASN A 160 -11.70 -4.56 -10.21
N GLN A 161 -10.85 -3.73 -10.80
CA GLN A 161 -10.63 -3.63 -12.24
C GLN A 161 -9.15 -3.83 -12.56
N PRO A 162 -8.79 -4.26 -13.78
CA PRO A 162 -7.40 -4.35 -14.21
C PRO A 162 -6.75 -2.97 -14.34
N TYR A 163 -5.43 -2.98 -14.39
CA TYR A 163 -4.60 -1.78 -14.51
C TYR A 163 -4.13 -1.57 -15.94
N ASP A 164 -4.16 -0.31 -16.39
CA ASP A 164 -3.32 0.12 -17.51
C ASP A 164 -1.90 0.38 -16.97
N LEU A 165 -0.92 -0.38 -17.43
CA LEU A 165 0.46 -0.30 -16.96
C LEU A 165 1.33 0.52 -17.90
N GLY A 166 2.05 1.51 -17.33
CA GLY A 166 3.18 2.18 -17.96
C GLY A 166 4.51 1.63 -17.41
N ARG A 167 5.60 2.35 -17.64
CA ARG A 167 6.93 1.92 -17.17
C ARG A 167 7.08 1.99 -15.65
N THR A 168 6.61 3.06 -15.01
CA THR A 168 6.60 3.28 -13.56
C THR A 168 5.25 3.84 -13.10
N SER A 169 4.28 3.90 -14.00
CA SER A 169 2.94 4.40 -13.74
C SER A 169 1.90 3.32 -14.00
N PHE A 170 0.78 3.45 -13.34
CA PHE A 170 -0.36 2.55 -13.49
C PHE A 170 -1.66 3.35 -13.31
N ARG A 171 -2.73 2.88 -13.92
CA ARG A 171 -4.04 3.49 -13.80
C ARG A 171 -5.09 2.41 -13.63
N MET A 172 -5.94 2.57 -12.65
CA MET A 172 -7.18 1.82 -12.51
C MET A 172 -8.35 2.73 -12.84
N THR A 173 -9.28 2.24 -13.66
CA THR A 173 -10.49 2.96 -14.04
C THR A 173 -11.71 2.12 -13.70
N GLY A 174 -12.49 2.57 -12.74
CA GLY A 174 -13.75 1.97 -12.32
C GLY A 174 -14.96 2.51 -13.14
N GLU A 175 -16.16 2.39 -12.60
CA GLU A 175 -17.39 2.83 -13.29
C GLU A 175 -17.55 4.35 -13.26
N THR A 176 -17.36 4.98 -12.11
CA THR A 176 -17.55 6.42 -11.87
C THR A 176 -16.26 7.13 -11.53
N ALA A 177 -15.32 6.43 -10.92
CA ALA A 177 -14.06 6.95 -10.45
C ALA A 177 -12.89 6.04 -10.84
N GLY A 178 -11.68 6.45 -10.49
CA GLY A 178 -10.46 5.69 -10.66
C GLY A 178 -9.32 6.35 -9.91
N PHE A 179 -8.13 5.80 -10.09
CA PHE A 179 -6.92 6.48 -9.65
C PHE A 179 -5.80 6.32 -10.67
N TYR A 180 -4.94 7.32 -10.71
CA TYR A 180 -3.64 7.27 -11.33
C TYR A 180 -2.60 7.03 -10.25
N GLY A 181 -1.65 6.14 -10.50
CA GLY A 181 -0.54 5.86 -9.62
C GLY A 181 0.79 5.92 -10.34
N GLN A 182 1.84 6.31 -9.61
CA GLN A 182 3.19 6.36 -10.16
C GLN A 182 4.21 6.11 -9.05
N VAL A 183 5.18 5.23 -9.31
CA VAL A 183 6.40 5.16 -8.52
C VAL A 183 7.26 6.36 -8.93
N VAL A 184 7.30 7.37 -8.07
CA VAL A 184 7.98 8.64 -8.34
C VAL A 184 9.46 8.55 -8.00
N TRP A 185 9.82 7.74 -7.00
CA TRP A 185 11.21 7.55 -6.60
C TRP A 185 11.42 6.19 -5.92
N SER A 186 12.62 5.62 -6.08
CA SER A 186 13.07 4.44 -5.35
C SER A 186 14.59 4.38 -5.24
N GLU A 187 15.09 4.12 -4.02
CA GLU A 187 16.52 3.97 -3.73
C GLU A 187 17.13 2.72 -4.40
N ALA A 188 16.35 1.63 -4.51
CA ALA A 188 16.81 0.35 -5.07
C ALA A 188 16.65 0.25 -6.61
N GLY A 189 16.32 1.34 -7.29
CA GLY A 189 16.07 1.37 -8.73
C GLY A 189 14.60 1.26 -9.11
N LYS A 190 14.32 1.23 -10.41
CA LYS A 190 12.95 1.20 -10.93
C LYS A 190 12.34 -0.19 -10.75
N PRO A 191 11.05 -0.29 -10.40
CA PRO A 191 10.36 -1.56 -10.34
C PRO A 191 10.06 -2.13 -11.74
N GLU A 192 9.86 -3.45 -11.79
CA GLU A 192 9.10 -4.10 -12.84
C GLU A 192 7.62 -4.13 -12.43
N LEU A 193 6.73 -3.62 -13.30
CA LEU A 193 5.30 -3.63 -13.07
C LEU A 193 4.65 -4.82 -13.77
N SER A 194 3.83 -5.54 -13.03
CA SER A 194 3.00 -6.64 -13.55
C SER A 194 1.66 -6.67 -12.84
N GLN A 195 0.71 -7.48 -13.31
CA GLN A 195 -0.56 -7.67 -12.64
C GLN A 195 -1.03 -9.12 -12.73
N VAL A 196 -1.76 -9.55 -11.70
CA VAL A 196 -2.36 -10.87 -11.60
C VAL A 196 -3.82 -10.73 -11.19
N THR A 197 -4.75 -11.33 -11.95
CA THR A 197 -6.17 -11.38 -11.61
C THR A 197 -6.49 -12.70 -10.94
N GLY A 198 -7.43 -12.66 -9.98
CA GLY A 198 -7.89 -13.83 -9.23
C GLY A 198 -7.13 -14.07 -7.93
N PHE A 199 -7.23 -15.29 -7.43
CA PHE A 199 -6.77 -15.68 -6.10
C PHE A 199 -5.82 -16.89 -6.17
N PRO A 200 -4.56 -16.72 -6.55
CA PRO A 200 -3.61 -17.82 -6.69
C PRO A 200 -3.49 -18.70 -5.45
N GLY A 201 -3.68 -20.02 -5.62
CA GLY A 201 -3.61 -21.00 -4.53
C GLY A 201 -4.90 -21.14 -3.71
N VAL A 202 -5.99 -20.56 -4.19
CA VAL A 202 -7.34 -20.77 -3.63
C VAL A 202 -8.10 -21.81 -4.47
N ASP A 203 -8.88 -22.67 -3.82
CA ASP A 203 -9.78 -23.59 -4.51
C ASP A 203 -10.87 -22.78 -5.24
N PRO A 204 -11.03 -22.92 -6.57
CA PRO A 204 -12.07 -22.21 -7.31
C PRO A 204 -13.49 -22.40 -6.78
N ALA A 205 -13.77 -23.53 -6.11
CA ALA A 205 -15.06 -23.78 -5.48
C ALA A 205 -15.38 -22.80 -4.33
N ASP A 206 -14.34 -22.24 -3.68
CA ASP A 206 -14.51 -21.30 -2.58
C ASP A 206 -14.97 -19.90 -3.06
N TYR A 207 -14.88 -19.59 -4.36
CA TYR A 207 -15.29 -18.28 -4.89
C TYR A 207 -16.08 -18.35 -6.20
N ALA A 208 -16.64 -19.51 -6.50
CA ALA A 208 -17.46 -19.70 -7.69
C ALA A 208 -18.59 -18.66 -7.78
N GLY A 209 -18.64 -17.92 -8.89
CA GLY A 209 -19.64 -16.86 -9.13
C GLY A 209 -19.35 -15.54 -8.42
N LEU A 210 -18.24 -15.40 -7.71
CA LEU A 210 -17.80 -14.13 -7.11
C LEU A 210 -16.80 -13.41 -8.03
N PRO A 211 -16.85 -12.08 -8.12
CA PRO A 211 -15.89 -11.31 -8.92
C PRO A 211 -14.45 -11.51 -8.45
N GLU A 212 -13.52 -11.50 -9.39
CA GLU A 212 -12.10 -11.53 -9.11
C GLU A 212 -11.53 -10.11 -9.01
N SER A 213 -10.61 -9.89 -8.08
CA SER A 213 -9.82 -8.66 -8.02
C SER A 213 -8.50 -8.83 -8.77
N THR A 214 -7.93 -7.72 -9.20
CA THR A 214 -6.61 -7.67 -9.83
C THR A 214 -5.60 -7.08 -8.85
N CYS A 215 -4.44 -7.74 -8.72
CA CYS A 215 -3.30 -7.27 -7.95
C CYS A 215 -2.24 -6.69 -8.89
N LEU A 216 -1.88 -5.43 -8.70
CA LEU A 216 -0.65 -4.85 -9.23
C LEU A 216 0.52 -5.30 -8.37
N HIS A 217 1.59 -5.75 -9.02
CA HIS A 217 2.90 -5.98 -8.43
C HIS A 217 3.89 -4.93 -8.96
N ALA A 218 4.56 -4.21 -8.05
CA ALA A 218 5.76 -3.45 -8.38
C ALA A 218 6.93 -4.14 -7.70
N THR A 219 7.70 -4.91 -8.49
CA THR A 219 8.79 -5.76 -8.01
C THR A 219 10.12 -5.03 -8.10
N TYR A 220 10.82 -4.92 -6.98
CA TYR A 220 12.11 -4.25 -6.85
C TYR A 220 13.24 -5.27 -6.71
N PRO A 221 14.41 -4.99 -7.33
CA PRO A 221 15.58 -5.86 -7.22
C PRO A 221 16.08 -5.96 -5.77
N ALA A 222 16.87 -7.00 -5.50
CA ALA A 222 17.41 -7.25 -4.17
C ALA A 222 18.36 -6.12 -3.72
N ALA A 223 18.08 -5.55 -2.54
CA ALA A 223 18.89 -4.55 -1.88
C ALA A 223 18.76 -4.69 -0.35
N ARG A 224 19.72 -4.16 0.41
CA ARG A 224 19.63 -4.13 1.87
C ARG A 224 18.72 -3.00 2.37
N ARG A 225 18.49 -2.02 1.52
CA ARG A 225 17.67 -0.83 1.84
C ARG A 225 16.74 -0.54 0.68
N HIS A 226 15.49 -0.33 1.02
CA HIS A 226 14.46 0.14 0.12
C HIS A 226 13.77 1.35 0.73
N ARG A 227 13.72 2.41 -0.04
CA ARG A 227 12.88 3.58 0.17
C ARG A 227 12.12 3.77 -1.12
N ILE A 228 10.81 3.70 -1.06
CA ILE A 228 9.93 3.70 -2.25
C ILE A 228 8.88 4.78 -2.03
N ALA A 229 8.80 5.75 -2.92
CA ALA A 229 7.76 6.77 -2.91
C ALA A 229 6.80 6.55 -4.07
N THR A 230 5.52 6.37 -3.75
CA THR A 230 4.44 6.13 -4.71
C THR A 230 3.38 7.22 -4.56
N LEU A 231 3.05 7.88 -5.68
CA LEU A 231 1.95 8.82 -5.81
C LEU A 231 0.66 8.05 -6.16
N LEU A 232 -0.46 8.35 -5.48
CA LEU A 232 -1.80 7.90 -5.84
C LEU A 232 -2.74 9.10 -5.93
N VAL A 233 -3.39 9.28 -7.08
CA VAL A 233 -4.29 10.39 -7.35
C VAL A 233 -5.66 9.83 -7.72
N PRO A 234 -6.63 9.83 -6.80
CA PRO A 234 -8.01 9.50 -7.13
C PRO A 234 -8.62 10.57 -8.04
N TYR A 235 -9.48 10.16 -8.97
CA TYR A 235 -10.16 11.07 -9.89
C TYR A 235 -11.57 10.57 -10.23
N ARG A 236 -12.48 11.49 -10.58
CA ARG A 236 -13.76 11.16 -11.21
C ARG A 236 -13.59 10.99 -12.68
N ARG A 237 -14.27 10.04 -13.28
CA ARG A 237 -14.25 9.85 -14.75
C ARG A 237 -14.81 11.04 -15.52
N SER A 238 -15.71 11.80 -14.93
CA SER A 238 -16.31 13.00 -15.52
C SER A 238 -15.38 14.22 -15.52
N GLU A 239 -14.28 14.18 -14.74
CA GLU A 239 -13.34 15.30 -14.64
C GLU A 239 -12.19 15.19 -15.66
N PRO A 240 -11.65 16.33 -16.12
CA PRO A 240 -10.46 16.32 -16.95
C PRO A 240 -9.29 15.69 -16.20
N ARG A 241 -8.42 15.03 -16.95
CA ARG A 241 -7.24 14.37 -16.43
C ARG A 241 -6.33 15.39 -15.75
N ARG A 242 -6.10 15.22 -14.45
CA ARG A 242 -5.13 16.03 -13.70
C ARG A 242 -3.70 15.52 -14.00
N ILE A 243 -2.82 16.44 -14.35
CA ILE A 243 -1.40 16.16 -14.58
C ILE A 243 -0.63 16.64 -13.36
N PHE A 244 0.13 15.73 -12.74
CA PHE A 244 1.04 16.05 -11.65
C PHE A 244 2.46 16.12 -12.19
N ASN A 245 3.18 17.14 -11.80
CA ASN A 245 4.61 17.24 -12.00
C ASN A 245 5.31 16.85 -10.70
N PHE A 246 6.37 16.07 -10.82
CA PHE A 246 7.25 15.80 -9.70
C PHE A 246 8.69 16.02 -10.15
N MET A 247 9.51 16.49 -9.24
CA MET A 247 10.96 16.60 -9.43
C MET A 247 11.67 15.87 -8.32
N ASP A 248 12.73 15.17 -8.69
CA ASP A 248 13.68 14.51 -7.80
C ASP A 248 14.95 15.35 -7.79
N ASP A 249 15.30 15.90 -6.65
CA ASP A 249 16.60 16.51 -6.45
C ASP A 249 17.57 15.41 -6.06
N GLN A 250 18.46 15.06 -7.00
CA GLN A 250 19.42 13.93 -6.90
C GLN A 250 20.52 14.15 -5.83
N GLY A 251 20.23 14.89 -4.76
CA GLY A 251 21.11 15.08 -3.62
C GLY A 251 21.23 13.84 -2.70
N TYR A 252 22.04 13.97 -1.65
CA TYR A 252 22.22 12.94 -0.61
C TYR A 252 20.95 12.64 0.19
N ASP A 253 20.06 13.63 0.34
CA ASP A 253 18.68 13.50 0.78
C ASP A 253 17.80 13.76 -0.43
N ALA A 254 16.98 12.81 -0.86
CA ALA A 254 16.08 13.03 -1.97
C ALA A 254 14.95 13.96 -1.52
N ASP A 255 14.92 15.16 -2.04
CA ASP A 255 13.78 16.07 -1.93
C ASP A 255 12.84 15.80 -3.10
N LEU A 256 11.64 15.32 -2.79
CA LEU A 256 10.58 15.11 -3.77
C LEU A 256 9.62 16.29 -3.72
N TYR A 257 9.42 16.94 -4.85
CA TYR A 257 8.49 18.04 -5.02
C TYR A 257 7.30 17.57 -5.85
N PHE A 258 6.10 17.77 -5.33
CA PHE A 258 4.84 17.45 -5.99
C PHE A 258 4.11 18.76 -6.26
N THR A 259 3.90 19.09 -7.52
CA THR A 259 3.10 20.25 -7.88
C THR A 259 1.77 19.78 -8.44
N ASP A 260 0.67 20.16 -7.78
CA ASP A 260 -0.67 19.85 -8.21
C ASP A 260 -1.11 20.75 -9.41
N PRO A 261 -2.25 20.45 -10.05
CA PRO A 261 -2.75 21.25 -11.17
C PRO A 261 -3.11 22.71 -10.81
N ASP A 262 -3.29 23.01 -9.53
CA ASP A 262 -3.56 24.34 -8.98
C ASP A 262 -2.27 25.08 -8.57
N GLU A 263 -1.10 24.56 -9.02
CA GLU A 263 0.25 25.10 -8.79
C GLU A 263 0.73 25.08 -7.31
N ASN A 264 0.02 24.35 -6.42
CA ASN A 264 0.49 24.16 -5.05
C ASN A 264 1.61 23.11 -5.04
N THR A 265 2.73 23.46 -4.39
CA THR A 265 3.87 22.56 -4.28
C THR A 265 3.99 21.99 -2.88
N PHE A 266 4.05 20.67 -2.78
CA PHE A 266 4.30 19.92 -1.56
C PHE A 266 5.67 19.25 -1.63
N LYS A 267 6.46 19.37 -0.56
CA LYS A 267 7.81 18.80 -0.48
C LYS A 267 7.87 17.66 0.53
N ILE A 268 8.45 16.54 0.14
CA ILE A 268 8.84 15.45 1.04
C ILE A 268 10.36 15.30 0.99
N THR A 269 11.02 15.33 2.13
CA THR A 269 12.45 15.03 2.25
C THR A 269 12.62 13.59 2.72
N LEU A 270 13.12 12.73 1.85
CA LEU A 270 13.50 11.35 2.19
C LEU A 270 14.95 11.37 2.71
N LYS A 271 15.10 11.45 4.04
CA LYS A 271 16.43 11.42 4.67
C LYS A 271 17.12 10.08 4.44
N LYS A 272 18.29 10.07 3.82
CA LYS A 272 19.23 8.97 3.93
C LYS A 272 19.67 8.90 5.39
N LEU A 273 19.31 7.83 6.09
CA LEU A 273 19.90 7.57 7.39
C LEU A 273 21.42 7.49 7.23
N ALA A 274 22.15 8.26 8.06
CA ALA A 274 23.61 8.25 8.05
C ALA A 274 24.12 6.81 8.04
N LYS A 275 25.12 6.51 7.21
CA LYS A 275 25.82 5.24 7.26
C LYS A 275 26.41 5.09 8.65
N SER A 276 25.85 4.20 9.47
CA SER A 276 26.45 3.73 10.71
C SER A 276 27.64 2.83 10.41
#